data_a077e27f42c4b61a79b7c9bc8d1d5a97
#
_entry.id   a077e27f42c4b61a79b7c9bc8d1d5a97
#
_cell.length_a   1.000
_cell.length_b   1.000
_cell.length_c   1.000
_cell.angle_alpha   90.00
_cell.angle_beta   90.00
_cell.angle_gamma   90.00
#
_symmetry.space_group_name_H-M   'P 1'
#
loop_
_entity.id
_entity.type
_entity.pdbx_description
1 polymer ?
#
loop_
_entity_poly.entity_id
_entity_poly.type
_entity_poly.pdbx_seq_one_letter_code
_entity_poly.pdbx_strand_id
1 'polypeptide(L)'
;MIGSTFFLSCVIVLGFIQPGYNHLTNTVSYLAVGKYGFIQSINLLILALTNTVLGMGLGKSIHRKYLNRTSAIFIFYTIVLLLVTVFPTDKSVDQSVFKLQLITFSGFLHFSVVTACLILSPLLVLLIIQDLRQNSYWKKLVPYTIGVLISNFLISCLFYVFLLSNTMIFWKGLMQKVVIFNGVIWYFVISLFLYKHCDS
;
A
#
# COMPACT_ATOMS: atom_id res chain seq x y z
N MET A 1 2.50 -12.93 5.96
CA MET A 1 1.20 -13.04 6.66
C MET A 1 1.12 -12.07 7.85
N ILE A 2 1.96 -12.22 8.89
CA ILE A 2 1.86 -11.44 10.14
C ILE A 2 1.83 -9.93 9.88
N GLY A 3 2.75 -9.38 9.09
CA GLY A 3 2.79 -7.95 8.80
C GLY A 3 1.54 -7.40 8.12
N SER A 4 0.98 -8.16 7.16
CA SER A 4 -0.26 -7.77 6.46
C SER A 4 -1.46 -7.77 7.41
N THR A 5 -1.62 -8.82 8.23
CA THR A 5 -2.70 -8.90 9.22
C THR A 5 -2.57 -7.81 10.26
N PHE A 6 -1.37 -7.60 10.80
CA PHE A 6 -1.10 -6.55 11.77
C PHE A 6 -1.44 -5.18 11.20
N PHE A 7 -1.01 -4.88 9.98
CA PHE A 7 -1.28 -3.60 9.31
C PHE A 7 -2.79 -3.34 9.18
N LEU A 8 -3.54 -4.30 8.66
CA LEU A 8 -4.99 -4.15 8.46
C LEU A 8 -5.72 -3.95 9.79
N SER A 9 -5.43 -4.78 10.79
CA SER A 9 -6.03 -4.69 12.12
C SER A 9 -5.72 -3.33 12.78
N CYS A 10 -4.47 -2.89 12.69
CA CYS A 10 -4.04 -1.62 13.26
C CYS A 10 -4.75 -0.43 12.60
N VAL A 11 -4.86 -0.39 11.26
CA VAL A 11 -5.58 0.69 10.54
C VAL A 11 -7.06 0.73 10.94
N ILE A 12 -7.70 -0.44 11.07
CA ILE A 12 -9.11 -0.53 11.47
C ILE A 12 -9.28 -0.01 12.90
N VAL A 13 -8.51 -0.53 13.85
CA VAL A 13 -8.61 -0.13 15.27
C VAL A 13 -8.31 1.36 15.43
N LEU A 14 -7.21 1.85 14.85
CA LEU A 14 -6.86 3.28 14.91
C LEU A 14 -7.95 4.16 14.31
N GLY A 15 -8.61 3.72 13.23
CA GLY A 15 -9.70 4.45 12.62
C GLY A 15 -10.91 4.65 13.54
N PHE A 16 -11.14 3.74 14.50
CA PHE A 16 -12.20 3.87 15.49
C PHE A 16 -11.79 4.69 16.72
N ILE A 17 -10.54 4.58 17.17
CA ILE A 17 -10.10 5.23 18.42
C ILE A 17 -9.48 6.61 18.21
N GLN A 18 -9.08 6.96 16.97
CA GLN A 18 -8.46 8.24 16.64
C GLN A 18 -9.50 9.37 16.69
N PRO A 19 -9.35 10.36 17.60
CA PRO A 19 -10.30 11.47 17.68
C PRO A 19 -10.43 12.25 16.37
N GLY A 20 -11.68 12.47 15.94
CA GLY A 20 -11.98 13.24 14.71
C GLY A 20 -11.68 12.50 13.40
N TYR A 21 -11.34 11.21 13.45
CA TYR A 21 -11.14 10.42 12.24
C TYR A 21 -12.48 9.92 11.67
N ASN A 22 -12.67 10.14 10.38
CA ASN A 22 -13.83 9.64 9.64
C ASN A 22 -13.38 8.68 8.53
N HIS A 23 -13.88 7.45 8.56
CA HIS A 23 -13.49 6.40 7.62
C HIS A 23 -13.79 6.72 6.16
N LEU A 24 -14.78 7.56 5.87
CA LEU A 24 -15.16 7.91 4.50
C LEU A 24 -14.24 9.00 3.93
N THR A 25 -13.97 10.03 4.74
CA THR A 25 -13.27 11.23 4.29
C THR A 25 -11.77 11.20 4.53
N ASN A 26 -11.32 10.58 5.66
CA ASN A 26 -9.92 10.59 6.04
C ASN A 26 -9.14 9.44 5.42
N THR A 27 -8.00 9.77 4.86
CA THR A 27 -7.04 8.81 4.29
C THR A 27 -6.34 8.00 5.39
N VAL A 28 -5.74 6.86 5.04
CA VAL A 28 -4.92 6.06 5.97
C VAL A 28 -3.72 6.85 6.48
N SER A 29 -3.14 7.71 5.64
CA SER A 29 -2.03 8.60 6.02
C SER A 29 -2.41 9.58 7.13
N TYR A 30 -3.68 9.97 7.23
CA TYR A 30 -4.15 10.89 8.28
C TYR A 30 -4.07 10.25 9.67
N LEU A 31 -4.09 8.92 9.78
CA LEU A 31 -3.86 8.24 11.06
C LEU A 31 -2.47 8.53 11.65
N ALA A 32 -1.47 8.80 10.80
CA ALA A 32 -0.09 9.09 11.26
C ALA A 32 0.08 10.49 11.88
N VAL A 33 -0.86 11.42 11.65
CA VAL A 33 -0.78 12.80 12.16
C VAL A 33 -1.73 13.10 13.33
N GLY A 34 -2.48 12.10 13.79
CA GLY A 34 -3.40 12.23 14.91
C GLY A 34 -2.75 11.93 16.26
N LYS A 35 -3.58 11.90 17.32
CA LYS A 35 -3.14 11.64 18.71
C LYS A 35 -2.34 10.33 18.84
N TYR A 36 -2.74 9.30 18.11
CA TYR A 36 -2.12 7.97 18.12
C TYR A 36 -1.23 7.74 16.88
N GLY A 37 -0.75 8.82 16.23
CA GLY A 37 0.01 8.75 14.97
C GLY A 37 1.28 7.92 15.05
N PHE A 38 1.97 7.90 16.20
CA PHE A 38 3.15 7.07 16.42
C PHE A 38 2.86 5.57 16.21
N ILE A 39 1.65 5.09 16.58
CA ILE A 39 1.25 3.69 16.38
C ILE A 39 1.15 3.39 14.88
N GLN A 40 0.59 4.32 14.09
CA GLN A 40 0.54 4.17 12.65
C GLN A 40 1.93 4.20 12.01
N SER A 41 2.85 5.02 12.51
CA SER A 41 4.24 5.02 12.03
C SER A 41 4.94 3.68 12.30
N ILE A 42 4.78 3.12 13.50
CA ILE A 42 5.29 1.77 13.83
C ILE A 42 4.64 0.71 12.92
N ASN A 43 3.34 0.80 12.68
CA ASN A 43 2.60 -0.09 11.81
C ASN A 43 3.16 -0.09 10.37
N LEU A 44 3.45 1.09 9.82
CA LEU A 44 4.09 1.24 8.50
C LEU A 44 5.52 0.67 8.48
N LEU A 45 6.31 0.85 9.53
CA LEU A 45 7.65 0.26 9.65
C LEU A 45 7.60 -1.27 9.66
N ILE A 46 6.67 -1.87 10.41
CA ILE A 46 6.47 -3.32 10.44
C ILE A 46 6.06 -3.82 9.05
N LEU A 47 5.15 -3.12 8.37
CA LEU A 47 4.76 -3.47 7.00
C LEU A 47 5.97 -3.38 6.04
N ALA A 48 6.79 -2.34 6.14
CA ALA A 48 7.99 -2.15 5.32
C ALA A 48 8.99 -3.30 5.50
N LEU A 49 9.31 -3.67 6.75
CA LEU A 49 10.23 -4.76 7.05
C LEU A 49 9.71 -6.10 6.54
N THR A 50 8.44 -6.41 6.81
CA THR A 50 7.83 -7.67 6.36
C THR A 50 7.68 -7.74 4.85
N ASN A 51 7.46 -6.62 4.18
CA ASN A 51 7.43 -6.51 2.73
C ASN A 51 8.81 -6.81 2.11
N THR A 52 9.90 -6.30 2.69
CA THR A 52 11.26 -6.63 2.26
C THR A 52 11.53 -8.15 2.34
N VAL A 53 11.23 -8.75 3.51
CA VAL A 53 11.41 -10.19 3.72
C VAL A 53 10.59 -11.01 2.72
N LEU A 54 9.34 -10.61 2.47
CA LEU A 54 8.47 -11.26 1.49
C LEU A 54 9.07 -11.19 0.08
N GLY A 55 9.54 -10.01 -0.33
CA GLY A 55 10.14 -9.79 -1.65
C GLY A 55 11.41 -10.63 -1.86
N MET A 56 12.27 -10.71 -0.85
CA MET A 56 13.49 -11.53 -0.88
C MET A 56 13.14 -13.03 -0.92
N GLY A 57 12.16 -13.47 -0.13
CA GLY A 57 11.70 -14.88 -0.12
C GLY A 57 11.07 -15.27 -1.45
N LEU A 58 10.18 -14.45 -1.98
CA LEU A 58 9.55 -14.67 -3.29
C LEU A 58 10.58 -14.68 -4.41
N GLY A 59 11.47 -13.71 -4.43
CA GLY A 59 12.55 -13.64 -5.43
C GLY A 59 13.46 -14.87 -5.40
N LYS A 60 13.85 -15.33 -4.21
CA LYS A 60 14.63 -16.57 -4.06
C LYS A 60 13.86 -17.78 -4.56
N SER A 61 12.57 -17.88 -4.25
CA SER A 61 11.72 -19.00 -4.67
C SER A 61 11.51 -19.07 -6.19
N ILE A 62 11.44 -17.93 -6.88
CA ILE A 62 11.26 -17.88 -8.33
C ILE A 62 12.61 -18.02 -9.07
N HIS A 63 13.63 -17.26 -8.68
CA HIS A 63 14.87 -17.06 -9.43
C HIS A 63 16.09 -17.75 -8.79
N ARG A 64 15.92 -18.44 -7.64
CA ARG A 64 17.00 -19.07 -6.85
C ARG A 64 18.06 -18.08 -6.34
N LYS A 65 17.78 -16.77 -6.38
CA LYS A 65 18.65 -15.68 -5.89
C LYS A 65 17.83 -14.76 -4.98
N TYR A 66 18.44 -14.23 -3.92
CA TYR A 66 17.76 -13.29 -3.01
C TYR A 66 17.57 -11.91 -3.65
N LEU A 67 18.57 -11.43 -4.40
CA LEU A 67 18.51 -10.15 -5.09
C LEU A 67 18.26 -10.38 -6.58
N ASN A 68 17.09 -9.97 -7.03
CA ASN A 68 16.62 -10.09 -8.40
C ASN A 68 15.54 -9.03 -8.67
N ARG A 69 14.95 -9.02 -9.87
CA ARG A 69 13.93 -8.05 -10.25
C ARG A 69 12.72 -8.03 -9.29
N THR A 70 12.20 -9.19 -8.92
CA THR A 70 11.09 -9.30 -7.97
C THR A 70 11.45 -8.68 -6.62
N SER A 71 12.59 -9.04 -6.04
CA SER A 71 13.08 -8.47 -4.77
C SER A 71 13.28 -6.96 -4.86
N ALA A 72 13.85 -6.46 -5.97
CA ALA A 72 14.05 -5.03 -6.18
C ALA A 72 12.75 -4.25 -6.20
N ILE A 73 11.67 -4.79 -6.78
CA ILE A 73 10.34 -4.18 -6.77
C ILE A 73 9.81 -4.09 -5.34
N PHE A 74 9.91 -5.15 -4.55
CA PHE A 74 9.47 -5.11 -3.14
C PHE A 74 10.33 -4.17 -2.29
N ILE A 75 11.64 -4.07 -2.53
CA ILE A 75 12.52 -3.09 -1.88
C ILE A 75 12.09 -1.66 -2.26
N PHE A 76 11.73 -1.41 -3.52
CA PHE A 76 11.18 -0.12 -3.93
C PHE A 76 9.93 0.25 -3.11
N TYR A 77 8.95 -0.66 -2.99
CA TYR A 77 7.77 -0.41 -2.15
C TYR A 77 8.13 -0.22 -0.67
N THR A 78 9.15 -0.90 -0.17
CA THR A 78 9.66 -0.70 1.20
C THR A 78 10.21 0.72 1.37
N ILE A 79 11.00 1.22 0.41
CA ILE A 79 11.50 2.60 0.44
C ILE A 79 10.34 3.61 0.43
N VAL A 80 9.31 3.38 -0.38
CA VAL A 80 8.10 4.22 -0.39
C VAL A 80 7.44 4.23 0.99
N LEU A 81 7.25 3.07 1.62
CA LEU A 81 6.67 2.97 2.98
C LEU A 81 7.51 3.72 4.02
N LEU A 82 8.83 3.62 3.94
CA LEU A 82 9.73 4.36 4.83
C LEU A 82 9.63 5.87 4.61
N LEU A 83 9.61 6.33 3.36
CA LEU A 83 9.47 7.74 3.03
C LEU A 83 8.14 8.32 3.54
N VAL A 84 7.01 7.63 3.34
CA VAL A 84 5.71 8.11 3.85
C VAL A 84 5.62 8.04 5.38
N THR A 85 6.46 7.24 6.03
CA THR A 85 6.56 7.20 7.49
C THR A 85 7.36 8.39 8.03
N VAL A 86 8.47 8.72 7.37
CA VAL A 86 9.35 9.85 7.77
C VAL A 86 8.73 11.20 7.41
N PHE A 87 8.03 11.28 6.29
CA PHE A 87 7.36 12.49 5.82
C PHE A 87 5.84 12.31 5.93
N PRO A 88 5.23 12.62 7.09
CA PRO A 88 3.79 12.50 7.26
C PRO A 88 3.03 13.52 6.39
N THR A 89 1.78 13.21 6.08
CA THR A 89 0.88 14.12 5.38
C THR A 89 0.54 15.33 6.24
N ASP A 90 0.14 16.44 5.60
CA ASP A 90 -0.36 17.61 6.31
C ASP A 90 -1.69 17.33 7.02
N LYS A 91 -1.89 17.96 8.18
CA LYS A 91 -3.21 18.07 8.80
C LYS A 91 -4.01 19.09 8.01
N SER A 92 -4.94 18.64 7.17
CA SER A 92 -5.89 19.56 6.55
C SER A 92 -6.87 20.09 7.60
N VAL A 93 -6.94 21.39 7.74
CA VAL A 93 -7.86 22.07 8.69
C VAL A 93 -9.32 21.93 8.23
N ASP A 94 -9.55 21.85 6.92
CA ASP A 94 -10.87 21.63 6.34
C ASP A 94 -10.80 20.55 5.26
N GLN A 95 -11.43 19.41 5.56
CA GLN A 95 -11.46 18.27 4.66
C GLN A 95 -12.59 18.33 3.64
N SER A 96 -13.47 19.34 3.75
CA SER A 96 -14.62 19.55 2.87
C SER A 96 -14.27 20.28 1.59
N VAL A 97 -13.10 20.94 1.53
CA VAL A 97 -12.64 21.70 0.36
C VAL A 97 -11.32 21.12 -0.12
N PHE A 98 -11.32 20.58 -1.33
CA PHE A 98 -10.08 20.23 -2.01
C PHE A 98 -9.38 21.51 -2.50
N LYS A 99 -8.67 22.15 -1.59
CA LYS A 99 -7.48 22.92 -1.98
C LYS A 99 -6.29 22.03 -1.70
N LEU A 100 -5.52 21.70 -2.72
CA LEU A 100 -4.19 21.06 -2.59
C LEU A 100 -3.27 22.07 -1.88
N GLN A 101 -3.60 22.39 -0.63
CA GLN A 101 -2.76 23.17 0.24
C GLN A 101 -1.72 22.21 0.81
N LEU A 102 -0.73 21.93 -0.04
CA LEU A 102 0.54 21.37 0.42
C LEU A 102 1.21 22.49 1.22
N ILE A 103 0.88 22.53 2.52
CA ILE A 103 1.27 23.60 3.43
C ILE A 103 2.72 23.44 3.82
N THR A 104 3.20 22.17 3.93
CA THR A 104 4.55 21.87 4.35
C THR A 104 5.34 21.09 3.30
N PHE A 105 6.68 21.19 3.37
CA PHE A 105 7.56 20.38 2.55
C PHE A 105 7.36 18.86 2.79
N SER A 106 7.08 18.45 4.04
CA SER A 106 6.75 17.07 4.38
C SER A 106 5.49 16.59 3.66
N GLY A 107 4.41 17.37 3.69
CA GLY A 107 3.16 17.04 2.99
C GLY A 107 3.35 16.96 1.47
N PHE A 108 4.14 17.85 0.89
CA PHE A 108 4.49 17.81 -0.53
C PHE A 108 5.24 16.52 -0.90
N LEU A 109 6.28 16.16 -0.14
CA LEU A 109 7.03 14.93 -0.37
C LEU A 109 6.13 13.70 -0.22
N HIS A 110 5.33 13.64 0.85
CA HIS A 110 4.38 12.56 1.09
C HIS A 110 3.46 12.35 -0.12
N PHE A 111 2.81 13.43 -0.57
CA PHE A 111 1.89 13.37 -1.70
C PHE A 111 2.59 12.94 -2.99
N SER A 112 3.78 13.50 -3.27
CA SER A 112 4.57 13.18 -4.47
C SER A 112 4.98 11.71 -4.49
N VAL A 113 5.48 11.18 -3.37
CA VAL A 113 5.91 9.78 -3.24
C VAL A 113 4.72 8.83 -3.41
N VAL A 114 3.58 9.11 -2.76
CA VAL A 114 2.37 8.28 -2.89
C VAL A 114 1.84 8.31 -4.32
N THR A 115 1.78 9.48 -4.95
CA THR A 115 1.32 9.62 -6.34
C THR A 115 2.22 8.88 -7.31
N ALA A 116 3.54 9.06 -7.20
CA ALA A 116 4.50 8.32 -8.01
C ALA A 116 4.36 6.80 -7.84
N CYS A 117 4.19 6.34 -6.61
CA CYS A 117 3.95 4.92 -6.32
C CYS A 117 2.68 4.40 -7.00
N LEU A 118 1.57 5.13 -6.92
CA LEU A 118 0.30 4.73 -7.55
C LEU A 118 0.40 4.67 -9.08
N ILE A 119 1.12 5.60 -9.70
CA ILE A 119 1.34 5.64 -11.15
C ILE A 119 2.25 4.47 -11.60
N LEU A 120 3.31 4.18 -10.85
CA LEU A 120 4.27 3.14 -11.21
C LEU A 120 3.81 1.72 -10.86
N SER A 121 2.92 1.58 -9.87
CA SER A 121 2.53 0.26 -9.36
C SER A 121 1.95 -0.69 -10.43
N PRO A 122 1.13 -0.27 -11.41
CA PRO A 122 0.66 -1.17 -12.46
C PRO A 122 1.81 -1.78 -13.27
N LEU A 123 2.80 -0.96 -13.65
CA LEU A 123 3.99 -1.44 -14.37
C LEU A 123 4.81 -2.43 -13.53
N LEU A 124 5.04 -2.11 -12.25
CA LEU A 124 5.81 -2.96 -11.34
C LEU A 124 5.12 -4.30 -11.11
N VAL A 125 3.79 -4.32 -10.95
CA VAL A 125 3.01 -5.56 -10.81
C VAL A 125 3.01 -6.38 -12.09
N LEU A 126 2.99 -5.75 -13.28
CA LEU A 126 3.16 -6.46 -14.56
C LEU A 126 4.52 -7.18 -14.65
N LEU A 127 5.60 -6.57 -14.16
CA LEU A 127 6.91 -7.21 -14.10
C LEU A 127 6.91 -8.41 -13.14
N ILE A 128 6.22 -8.31 -12.00
CA ILE A 128 6.05 -9.45 -11.08
C ILE A 128 5.24 -10.57 -11.76
N ILE A 129 4.18 -10.25 -12.49
CA ILE A 129 3.40 -11.24 -13.26
C ILE A 129 4.28 -11.99 -14.26
N GLN A 130 5.20 -11.30 -14.96
CA GLN A 130 6.15 -11.94 -15.86
C GLN A 130 7.05 -12.93 -15.12
N ASP A 131 7.55 -12.57 -13.92
CA ASP A 131 8.37 -13.46 -13.10
C ASP A 131 7.58 -14.67 -12.60
N LEU A 132 6.34 -14.48 -12.12
CA LEU A 132 5.46 -15.56 -11.68
C LEU A 132 5.17 -16.57 -12.80
N ARG A 133 5.06 -16.12 -14.04
CA ARG A 133 4.82 -16.99 -15.21
C ARG A 133 5.98 -17.95 -15.52
N GLN A 134 7.21 -17.65 -15.09
CA GLN A 134 8.40 -18.45 -15.36
C GLN A 134 8.51 -19.70 -14.48
N ASN A 135 7.72 -19.79 -13.42
CA ASN A 135 7.75 -20.89 -12.47
C ASN A 135 6.38 -21.58 -12.41
N SER A 136 6.36 -22.91 -12.57
CA SER A 136 5.12 -23.72 -12.64
C SER A 136 4.25 -23.60 -11.38
N TYR A 137 4.86 -23.51 -10.20
CA TYR A 137 4.17 -23.34 -8.92
C TYR A 137 3.53 -21.93 -8.84
N TRP A 138 4.33 -20.90 -9.09
CA TRP A 138 3.91 -19.49 -8.97
C TRP A 138 2.94 -19.05 -10.06
N LYS A 139 2.96 -19.70 -11.24
CA LYS A 139 2.02 -19.44 -12.34
C LYS A 139 0.56 -19.54 -11.91
N LYS A 140 0.24 -20.33 -10.88
CA LYS A 140 -1.11 -20.46 -10.33
C LYS A 140 -1.65 -19.16 -9.74
N LEU A 141 -0.77 -18.25 -9.28
CA LEU A 141 -1.15 -16.94 -8.75
C LEU A 141 -1.36 -15.86 -9.81
N VAL A 142 -0.98 -16.11 -11.06
CA VAL A 142 -1.07 -15.11 -12.14
C VAL A 142 -2.48 -14.57 -12.34
N PRO A 143 -3.55 -15.40 -12.46
CA PRO A 143 -4.91 -14.90 -12.66
C PRO A 143 -5.37 -13.99 -11.49
N TYR A 144 -5.09 -14.38 -10.26
CA TYR A 144 -5.39 -13.60 -9.07
C TYR A 144 -4.63 -12.27 -9.08
N THR A 145 -3.33 -12.28 -9.37
CA THR A 145 -2.49 -11.07 -9.42
C THR A 145 -2.96 -10.11 -10.52
N ILE A 146 -3.42 -10.62 -11.67
CA ILE A 146 -4.03 -9.80 -12.73
C ILE A 146 -5.33 -9.15 -12.22
N GLY A 147 -6.19 -9.91 -11.53
CA GLY A 147 -7.40 -9.37 -10.93
C GLY A 147 -7.11 -8.23 -9.93
N VAL A 148 -6.11 -8.40 -9.06
CA VAL A 148 -5.64 -7.36 -8.14
C VAL A 148 -5.10 -6.15 -8.88
N LEU A 149 -4.31 -6.34 -9.93
CA LEU A 149 -3.78 -5.25 -10.77
C LEU A 149 -4.91 -4.43 -11.37
N ILE A 150 -5.88 -5.08 -12.04
CA ILE A 150 -7.01 -4.40 -12.70
C ILE A 150 -7.85 -3.65 -11.67
N SER A 151 -8.22 -4.30 -10.56
CA SER A 151 -9.02 -3.68 -9.51
C SER A 151 -8.31 -2.50 -8.87
N ASN A 152 -7.01 -2.60 -8.54
CA ASN A 152 -6.24 -1.49 -7.99
C ASN A 152 -6.13 -0.33 -9.00
N PHE A 153 -5.91 -0.61 -10.26
CA PHE A 153 -5.85 0.42 -11.29
C PHE A 153 -7.18 1.18 -11.41
N LEU A 154 -8.30 0.46 -11.53
CA LEU A 154 -9.63 1.08 -11.64
C LEU A 154 -9.99 1.90 -10.40
N ILE A 155 -9.74 1.36 -9.19
CA ILE A 155 -10.05 2.06 -7.94
C ILE A 155 -9.12 3.26 -7.74
N SER A 156 -7.86 3.19 -8.18
CA SER A 156 -6.95 4.33 -8.15
C SER A 156 -7.42 5.45 -9.10
N CYS A 157 -7.90 5.11 -10.29
CA CYS A 157 -8.50 6.08 -11.20
C CYS A 157 -9.74 6.75 -10.55
N LEU A 158 -10.62 5.97 -9.92
CA LEU A 158 -11.77 6.49 -9.19
C LEU A 158 -11.34 7.38 -8.02
N PHE A 159 -10.30 7.00 -7.27
CA PHE A 159 -9.76 7.81 -6.20
C PHE A 159 -9.34 9.21 -6.69
N TYR A 160 -8.63 9.29 -7.82
CA TYR A 160 -8.25 10.59 -8.40
C TYR A 160 -9.46 11.38 -8.92
N VAL A 161 -10.44 10.71 -9.54
CA VAL A 161 -11.70 11.38 -9.95
C VAL A 161 -12.40 11.98 -8.72
N PHE A 162 -12.50 11.22 -7.61
CA PHE A 162 -13.12 11.71 -6.38
C PHE A 162 -12.30 12.80 -5.70
N LEU A 163 -10.97 12.71 -5.80
CA LEU A 163 -10.07 13.73 -5.28
C LEU A 163 -10.24 15.08 -6.01
N LEU A 164 -10.49 15.04 -7.32
CA LEU A 164 -10.68 16.23 -8.14
C LEU A 164 -12.13 16.72 -8.17
N SER A 165 -13.10 15.90 -7.74
CA SER A 165 -14.52 16.25 -7.72
C SER A 165 -14.92 16.90 -6.41
N ASN A 166 -15.48 18.12 -6.46
CA ASN A 166 -15.99 18.81 -5.28
C ASN A 166 -17.17 18.07 -4.61
N THR A 167 -17.92 17.25 -5.36
CA THR A 167 -19.10 16.54 -4.85
C THR A 167 -18.75 15.18 -4.25
N MET A 168 -17.71 14.52 -4.75
CA MET A 168 -17.36 13.15 -4.35
C MET A 168 -16.14 13.05 -3.41
N ILE A 169 -15.59 14.20 -3.03
CA ILE A 169 -14.41 14.26 -2.15
C ILE A 169 -14.63 13.56 -0.79
N PHE A 170 -15.87 13.45 -0.33
CA PHE A 170 -16.23 12.74 0.89
C PHE A 170 -15.88 11.25 0.88
N TRP A 171 -15.71 10.63 -0.31
CA TRP A 171 -15.41 9.21 -0.44
C TRP A 171 -13.92 8.91 -0.61
N LYS A 172 -13.07 9.94 -0.66
CA LYS A 172 -11.61 9.79 -0.92
C LYS A 172 -10.92 8.84 0.07
N GLY A 173 -11.29 8.92 1.35
CA GLY A 173 -10.68 8.08 2.39
C GLY A 173 -11.06 6.61 2.23
N LEU A 174 -12.32 6.33 1.86
CA LEU A 174 -12.77 4.96 1.59
C LEU A 174 -12.06 4.39 0.37
N MET A 175 -12.01 5.12 -0.74
CA MET A 175 -11.36 4.66 -1.98
C MET A 175 -9.88 4.36 -1.75
N GLN A 176 -9.16 5.23 -1.04
CA GLN A 176 -7.76 4.97 -0.71
C GLN A 176 -7.60 3.68 0.14
N LYS A 177 -8.48 3.47 1.13
CA LYS A 177 -8.44 2.24 1.94
C LYS A 177 -8.66 0.99 1.10
N VAL A 178 -9.61 1.02 0.17
CA VAL A 178 -9.88 -0.14 -0.70
C VAL A 178 -8.64 -0.47 -1.54
N VAL A 179 -7.95 0.52 -2.13
CA VAL A 179 -6.69 0.29 -2.87
C VAL A 179 -5.63 -0.32 -1.97
N ILE A 180 -5.39 0.27 -0.79
CA ILE A 180 -4.35 -0.18 0.13
C ILE A 180 -4.67 -1.60 0.65
N PHE A 181 -5.90 -1.85 1.06
CA PHE A 181 -6.32 -3.14 1.61
C PHE A 181 -6.20 -4.24 0.56
N ASN A 182 -6.63 -3.98 -0.67
CA ASN A 182 -6.49 -4.92 -1.78
C ASN A 182 -5.01 -5.29 -2.03
N GLY A 183 -4.11 -4.31 -2.02
CA GLY A 183 -2.67 -4.55 -2.14
C GLY A 183 -2.09 -5.34 -0.95
N VAL A 184 -2.50 -5.02 0.28
CA VAL A 184 -2.01 -5.72 1.49
C VAL A 184 -2.57 -7.14 1.58
N ILE A 185 -3.81 -7.38 1.14
CA ILE A 185 -4.38 -8.72 1.01
C ILE A 185 -3.60 -9.54 -0.04
N TRP A 186 -3.20 -8.92 -1.15
CA TRP A 186 -2.33 -9.58 -2.13
C TRP A 186 -0.99 -10.00 -1.53
N TYR A 187 -0.34 -9.15 -0.71
CA TYR A 187 0.87 -9.54 0.04
C TYR A 187 0.62 -10.72 0.98
N PHE A 188 -0.53 -10.74 1.66
CA PHE A 188 -0.93 -11.85 2.52
C PHE A 188 -1.05 -13.16 1.73
N VAL A 189 -1.73 -13.14 0.57
CA VAL A 189 -1.92 -14.33 -0.28
C VAL A 189 -0.57 -14.83 -0.82
N ILE A 190 0.32 -13.94 -1.30
CA ILE A 190 1.68 -14.34 -1.72
C ILE A 190 2.45 -14.98 -0.55
N SER A 191 2.36 -14.39 0.65
CA SER A 191 3.02 -14.93 1.84
C SER A 191 2.52 -16.34 2.19
N LEU A 192 1.23 -16.59 2.04
CA LEU A 192 0.62 -17.90 2.27
C LEU A 192 1.11 -18.94 1.24
N PHE A 193 1.21 -18.55 -0.03
CA PHE A 193 1.74 -19.43 -1.08
C PHE A 193 3.24 -19.72 -0.86
N LEU A 194 4.00 -18.71 -0.44
CA LEU A 194 5.43 -18.89 -0.14
C LEU A 194 5.62 -19.87 1.04
N TYR A 195 4.83 -19.73 2.10
CA TYR A 195 4.85 -20.63 3.25
C TYR A 195 4.57 -22.06 2.81
N LYS A 196 3.49 -22.31 2.07
CA LYS A 196 3.15 -23.66 1.56
C LYS A 196 4.20 -24.25 0.63
N HIS A 197 4.93 -23.42 -0.12
CA HIS A 197 5.99 -23.87 -1.01
C HIS A 197 7.27 -24.29 -0.24
N CYS A 198 7.51 -23.70 0.92
CA CYS A 198 8.65 -24.07 1.76
C CYS A 198 8.41 -25.35 2.57
N ASP A 199 7.13 -25.69 2.82
CA ASP A 199 6.74 -26.88 3.57
C ASP A 199 6.55 -28.13 2.67
N SER A 200 6.62 -27.99 1.33
CA SER A 200 6.50 -29.06 0.33
C SER A 200 7.87 -29.47 -0.22
#